data_25c7cc7824db6f4b909848209b2e99da
#
_entry.id   25c7cc7824db6f4b909848209b2e99da
#
_cell.length_a   1.000
_cell.length_b   1.000
_cell.length_c   1.000
_cell.angle_alpha   90.00
_cell.angle_beta   90.00
_cell.angle_gamma   90.00
#
_symmetry.space_group_name_H-M   'P 1'
#
loop_
_entity.id
_entity.type
_entity.pdbx_description
1 polymer ?
#
loop_
_entity_poly.entity_id
_entity_poly.type
_entity_poly.pdbx_seq_one_letter_code
_entity_poly.pdbx_strand_id
1 'polypeptide(L)'
;MVMINSILLAKSLPVQTWTYILVGITFTLYIGIAIWARAGSTKDFYVAGGGVSPLINGMATAADWMSAASFISMAGIISFAGYDGAVYLMGWTGGYVLLALLLAPYLRKFGKFTVPDFIGDRYYSNTARLVGVICALLVSFTYVAGQMRGVGLVFSRFLEVDINTGVLIGMLIVLFYAVLGGMKGITYTQVAQYCVLIFAFMVPAIFISFQMTGNPIPQLGFGSELAEESNTFLLDKLDGLSTDLGFAEYTEGTKSLVDVFAITMALMVGTAGLPHVIVRFFTVKHVKDARKSAGIALFLIVILYSTAPAVAAFARTNMIETLSNQPYTTVPQWFKKWETTGLITFVDKNNDGLIQYVADKNKNELVVDNDIMVLANPEIAELPNWVIALVAAGALAAALSTAAGLLLVISASVSHDLIKKIVNPKISEKNELVAARLSAVVAVCIAGYFGINPPGFVAATVALAFGLAAASFFPAIILGIFYKRMNKEGAIAGMIVGIVTMLYYMLKYKLGWFDDVLPSKSEWWFGISPEGFGSVSMLLNFIVSITIMKLTPAPPQEVQDIVERIRIPNGAGEATH
;
A
#
# COMPACT_ATOMS: atom_id res chain seq x y z
N MET A 1 34.27 3.04 -28.41
CA MET A 1 34.15 1.62 -28.78
C MET A 1 33.69 0.74 -27.63
N VAL A 2 34.28 0.81 -26.42
CA VAL A 2 33.84 0.04 -25.24
C VAL A 2 32.41 0.37 -24.81
N MET A 3 32.02 1.64 -24.84
CA MET A 3 30.66 2.09 -24.46
C MET A 3 29.58 1.68 -25.48
N ILE A 4 29.93 1.63 -26.78
CA ILE A 4 29.02 1.16 -27.84
C ILE A 4 28.86 -0.35 -27.78
N ASN A 5 29.93 -1.11 -27.48
CA ASN A 5 29.85 -2.55 -27.28
C ASN A 5 29.09 -2.93 -26.00
N SER A 6 29.17 -2.13 -24.93
CA SER A 6 28.37 -2.37 -23.72
C SER A 6 26.87 -2.10 -23.94
N ILE A 7 26.52 -1.10 -24.76
CA ILE A 7 25.12 -0.81 -25.16
C ILE A 7 24.58 -1.92 -26.10
N LEU A 8 25.41 -2.45 -27.00
CA LEU A 8 25.05 -3.57 -27.87
C LEU A 8 24.92 -4.88 -27.10
N LEU A 9 25.78 -5.13 -26.11
CA LEU A 9 25.64 -6.27 -25.18
C LEU A 9 24.36 -6.14 -24.32
N ALA A 10 24.05 -4.93 -23.89
CA ALA A 10 22.81 -4.66 -23.13
C ALA A 10 21.52 -4.97 -23.91
N LYS A 11 21.55 -4.84 -25.23
CA LYS A 11 20.45 -5.26 -26.13
C LYS A 11 20.39 -6.77 -26.36
N SER A 12 21.44 -7.52 -26.06
CA SER A 12 21.55 -8.94 -26.40
C SER A 12 21.12 -9.91 -25.30
N LEU A 13 21.06 -9.45 -24.03
CA LEU A 13 20.66 -10.33 -22.91
C LEU A 13 19.13 -10.40 -22.78
N PRO A 14 18.54 -11.61 -22.58
CA PRO A 14 17.11 -11.75 -22.31
C PRO A 14 16.65 -10.99 -21.05
N VAL A 15 15.37 -10.58 -21.00
CA VAL A 15 14.75 -9.93 -19.82
C VAL A 15 14.98 -10.75 -18.56
N GLN A 16 14.82 -12.07 -18.63
CA GLN A 16 15.02 -12.98 -17.50
C GLN A 16 16.45 -12.90 -16.93
N THR A 17 17.47 -12.87 -17.80
CA THR A 17 18.88 -12.73 -17.36
C THR A 17 19.12 -11.39 -16.67
N TRP A 18 18.61 -10.28 -17.22
CA TRP A 18 18.66 -8.98 -16.57
C TRP A 18 17.94 -8.98 -15.23
N THR A 19 16.79 -9.66 -15.15
CA THR A 19 16.03 -9.80 -13.89
C THR A 19 16.86 -10.53 -12.83
N TYR A 20 17.49 -11.66 -13.16
CA TYR A 20 18.37 -12.35 -12.22
C TYR A 20 19.51 -11.46 -11.72
N ILE A 21 20.12 -10.66 -12.62
CA ILE A 21 21.21 -9.75 -12.26
C ILE A 21 20.71 -8.66 -11.32
N LEU A 22 19.66 -7.92 -11.69
CA LEU A 22 19.20 -6.77 -10.93
C LEU A 22 18.55 -7.18 -9.59
N VAL A 23 17.72 -8.22 -9.60
CA VAL A 23 17.12 -8.77 -8.38
C VAL A 23 18.20 -9.38 -7.48
N GLY A 24 19.17 -10.09 -8.06
CA GLY A 24 20.30 -10.65 -7.30
C GLY A 24 21.16 -9.58 -6.62
N ILE A 25 21.48 -8.50 -7.31
CA ILE A 25 22.23 -7.35 -6.75
C ILE A 25 21.42 -6.69 -5.63
N THR A 26 20.16 -6.37 -5.89
CA THR A 26 19.31 -5.66 -4.91
C THR A 26 19.07 -6.52 -3.66
N PHE A 27 18.82 -7.81 -3.80
CA PHE A 27 18.62 -8.70 -2.66
C PHE A 27 19.91 -8.92 -1.86
N THR A 28 21.05 -9.05 -2.53
CA THR A 28 22.35 -9.12 -1.84
C THR A 28 22.59 -7.86 -1.01
N LEU A 29 22.26 -6.69 -1.56
CA LEU A 29 22.33 -5.42 -0.84
C LEU A 29 21.39 -5.40 0.37
N TYR A 30 20.12 -5.81 0.21
CA TYR A 30 19.14 -5.81 1.30
C TYR A 30 19.53 -6.78 2.43
N ILE A 31 19.99 -7.97 2.09
CA ILE A 31 20.46 -8.96 3.06
C ILE A 31 21.72 -8.45 3.77
N GLY A 32 22.66 -7.86 3.04
CA GLY A 32 23.88 -7.26 3.62
C GLY A 32 23.55 -6.16 4.62
N ILE A 33 22.61 -5.25 4.29
CA ILE A 33 22.14 -4.20 5.19
C ILE A 33 21.46 -4.81 6.42
N ALA A 34 20.58 -5.81 6.25
CA ALA A 34 19.88 -6.46 7.35
C ALA A 34 20.84 -7.15 8.35
N ILE A 35 21.91 -7.78 7.86
CA ILE A 35 22.96 -8.37 8.69
C ILE A 35 23.74 -7.28 9.45
N TRP A 36 24.15 -6.22 8.74
CA TRP A 36 24.88 -5.09 9.32
C TRP A 36 24.07 -4.37 10.39
N ALA A 37 22.77 -4.12 10.14
CA ALA A 37 21.87 -3.35 10.99
C ALA A 37 21.00 -4.23 11.92
N ARG A 38 21.41 -5.48 12.18
CA ARG A 38 20.64 -6.41 13.03
C ARG A 38 20.30 -5.83 14.40
N ALA A 39 19.08 -6.08 14.88
CA ALA A 39 18.62 -5.64 16.19
C ALA A 39 19.25 -6.46 17.32
N GLY A 40 19.92 -5.77 18.26
CA GLY A 40 20.52 -6.37 19.46
C GLY A 40 19.67 -6.23 20.72
N SER A 41 18.69 -5.33 20.74
CA SER A 41 17.81 -5.03 21.88
C SER A 41 16.34 -4.94 21.43
N THR A 42 15.42 -4.99 22.40
CA THR A 42 13.99 -4.76 22.11
C THR A 42 13.74 -3.35 21.57
N LYS A 43 14.48 -2.36 22.05
CA LYS A 43 14.41 -0.98 21.54
C LYS A 43 14.88 -0.87 20.08
N ASP A 44 15.95 -1.58 19.70
CA ASP A 44 16.38 -1.67 18.29
C ASP A 44 15.33 -2.40 17.45
N PHE A 45 14.72 -3.46 18.01
CA PHE A 45 13.74 -4.28 17.30
C PHE A 45 12.42 -3.55 17.05
N TYR A 46 11.87 -2.80 18.02
CA TYR A 46 10.57 -2.15 17.87
C TYR A 46 10.62 -0.73 17.30
N VAL A 47 11.66 0.05 17.62
CA VAL A 47 11.74 1.49 17.24
C VAL A 47 13.11 1.92 16.72
N ALA A 48 13.92 1.00 16.22
CA ALA A 48 15.26 1.29 15.66
C ALA A 48 16.16 2.11 16.59
N GLY A 49 16.08 1.86 17.92
CA GLY A 49 16.83 2.61 18.93
C GLY A 49 16.30 4.00 19.23
N GLY A 50 15.34 4.52 18.49
CA GLY A 50 14.73 5.86 18.69
C GLY A 50 15.65 7.04 18.31
N GLY A 51 16.65 6.80 17.44
CA GLY A 51 17.64 7.81 17.04
C GLY A 51 17.86 7.95 15.54
N VAL A 52 16.93 7.50 14.72
CA VAL A 52 17.02 7.58 13.25
C VAL A 52 16.96 9.04 12.79
N SER A 53 17.83 9.42 11.83
CA SER A 53 17.82 10.78 11.28
C SER A 53 16.54 11.05 10.46
N PRO A 54 16.07 12.32 10.38
CA PRO A 54 14.87 12.67 9.64
C PRO A 54 14.90 12.26 8.17
N LEU A 55 16.05 12.35 7.50
CA LEU A 55 16.20 11.96 6.10
C LEU A 55 16.03 10.44 5.93
N ILE A 56 16.76 9.64 6.69
CA ILE A 56 16.69 8.18 6.66
C ILE A 56 15.26 7.72 7.00
N ASN A 57 14.65 8.29 8.04
CA ASN A 57 13.28 7.96 8.41
C ASN A 57 12.27 8.38 7.32
N GLY A 58 12.47 9.53 6.69
CA GLY A 58 11.64 10.01 5.58
C GLY A 58 11.70 9.07 4.38
N MET A 59 12.90 8.65 3.95
CA MET A 59 13.09 7.69 2.87
C MET A 59 12.50 6.32 3.21
N ALA A 60 12.76 5.81 4.43
CA ALA A 60 12.19 4.54 4.88
C ALA A 60 10.66 4.58 4.94
N THR A 61 10.08 5.70 5.41
CA THR A 61 8.63 5.90 5.42
C THR A 61 8.06 5.97 4.01
N ALA A 62 8.74 6.64 3.08
CA ALA A 62 8.33 6.69 1.68
C ALA A 62 8.35 5.30 1.03
N ALA A 63 9.38 4.47 1.29
CA ALA A 63 9.43 3.09 0.81
C ALA A 63 8.33 2.21 1.43
N ASP A 64 8.06 2.38 2.72
CA ASP A 64 7.00 1.65 3.44
C ASP A 64 5.60 2.01 2.92
N TRP A 65 5.43 3.27 2.51
CA TRP A 65 4.21 3.81 1.93
C TRP A 65 4.00 3.38 0.48
N MET A 66 5.05 3.45 -0.35
CA MET A 66 5.01 3.08 -1.77
C MET A 66 5.04 1.55 -1.94
N SER A 67 3.96 0.92 -1.52
CA SER A 67 3.73 -0.52 -1.48
C SER A 67 3.49 -1.11 -2.88
N ALA A 68 3.25 -2.41 -2.96
CA ALA A 68 2.78 -3.06 -4.19
C ALA A 68 1.49 -2.40 -4.71
N ALA A 69 0.58 -1.97 -3.84
CA ALA A 69 -0.62 -1.26 -4.24
C ALA A 69 -0.31 0.07 -4.94
N SER A 70 0.71 0.81 -4.47
CA SER A 70 1.13 2.07 -5.07
C SER A 70 1.94 1.87 -6.35
N PHE A 71 2.89 0.93 -6.35
CA PHE A 71 3.81 0.71 -7.48
C PHE A 71 3.15 -0.09 -8.60
N ILE A 72 2.46 -1.19 -8.28
CA ILE A 72 1.92 -2.14 -9.25
C ILE A 72 0.48 -1.77 -9.63
N SER A 73 -0.42 -1.63 -8.63
CA SER A 73 -1.86 -1.59 -8.86
C SER A 73 -2.44 -0.20 -9.09
N MET A 74 -1.86 0.87 -8.54
CA MET A 74 -2.49 2.19 -8.59
C MET A 74 -2.64 2.71 -10.02
N ALA A 75 -1.57 2.68 -10.82
CA ALA A 75 -1.66 3.04 -12.22
C ALA A 75 -2.52 2.04 -13.01
N GLY A 76 -2.54 0.77 -12.61
CA GLY A 76 -3.46 -0.24 -13.18
C GLY A 76 -4.92 0.10 -12.97
N ILE A 77 -5.34 0.47 -11.76
CA ILE A 77 -6.71 0.93 -11.50
C ILE A 77 -7.05 2.15 -12.35
N ILE A 78 -6.16 3.13 -12.39
CA ILE A 78 -6.37 4.36 -13.17
C ILE A 78 -6.42 4.04 -14.66
N SER A 79 -5.63 3.08 -15.16
CA SER A 79 -5.67 2.63 -16.57
C SER A 79 -7.05 2.12 -16.99
N PHE A 80 -7.73 1.36 -16.13
CA PHE A 80 -9.05 0.77 -16.46
C PHE A 80 -10.24 1.62 -16.03
N ALA A 81 -10.11 2.37 -14.94
CA ALA A 81 -11.19 3.18 -14.39
C ALA A 81 -11.08 4.68 -14.71
N GLY A 82 -10.03 5.10 -15.41
CA GLY A 82 -9.82 6.51 -15.77
C GLY A 82 -9.89 7.43 -14.57
N TYR A 83 -10.66 8.52 -14.72
CA TYR A 83 -10.88 9.51 -13.66
C TYR A 83 -11.35 8.89 -12.33
N ASP A 84 -12.24 7.89 -12.39
CA ASP A 84 -12.73 7.20 -11.20
C ASP A 84 -11.64 6.45 -10.43
N GLY A 85 -10.58 6.04 -11.11
CA GLY A 85 -9.41 5.40 -10.50
C GLY A 85 -8.55 6.35 -9.67
N ALA A 86 -8.55 7.64 -10.00
CA ALA A 86 -7.78 8.67 -9.30
C ALA A 86 -8.25 8.91 -7.86
N VAL A 87 -9.46 8.48 -7.51
CA VAL A 87 -10.02 8.55 -6.14
C VAL A 87 -9.10 7.89 -5.12
N TYR A 88 -8.49 6.76 -5.48
CA TYR A 88 -7.54 6.05 -4.60
C TYR A 88 -6.29 6.89 -4.33
N LEU A 89 -5.75 7.52 -5.36
CA LEU A 89 -4.58 8.40 -5.25
C LEU A 89 -4.87 9.60 -4.33
N MET A 90 -6.04 10.24 -4.51
CA MET A 90 -6.45 11.38 -3.67
C MET A 90 -6.60 10.97 -2.20
N GLY A 91 -7.26 9.84 -1.94
CA GLY A 91 -7.47 9.35 -0.59
C GLY A 91 -6.16 9.04 0.14
N TRP A 92 -5.26 8.30 -0.50
CA TRP A 92 -3.96 7.95 0.08
C TRP A 92 -3.07 9.17 0.30
N THR A 93 -2.95 10.08 -0.68
CA THR A 93 -2.14 11.30 -0.54
C THR A 93 -2.69 12.20 0.55
N GLY A 94 -4.01 12.47 0.54
CA GLY A 94 -4.68 13.30 1.55
C GLY A 94 -4.53 12.72 2.96
N GLY A 95 -4.57 11.40 3.08
CA GLY A 95 -4.39 10.71 4.35
C GLY A 95 -2.99 10.85 4.93
N TYR A 96 -1.95 10.79 4.09
CA TYR A 96 -0.59 11.02 4.55
C TYR A 96 -0.37 12.47 5.01
N VAL A 97 -0.97 13.43 4.30
CA VAL A 97 -0.96 14.85 4.71
C VAL A 97 -1.65 15.02 6.08
N LEU A 98 -2.83 14.42 6.26
CA LEU A 98 -3.56 14.43 7.53
C LEU A 98 -2.71 13.87 8.68
N LEU A 99 -2.09 12.72 8.48
CA LEU A 99 -1.24 12.07 9.47
C LEU A 99 -0.01 12.91 9.80
N ALA A 100 0.69 13.42 8.79
CA ALA A 100 1.92 14.19 8.94
C ALA A 100 1.69 15.52 9.68
N LEU A 101 0.63 16.25 9.35
CA LEU A 101 0.34 17.57 9.91
C LEU A 101 -0.34 17.50 11.27
N LEU A 102 -1.32 16.60 11.45
CA LEU A 102 -2.17 16.61 12.64
C LEU A 102 -1.73 15.62 13.72
N LEU A 103 -1.27 14.42 13.37
CA LEU A 103 -1.09 13.35 14.36
C LEU A 103 0.37 13.07 14.74
N ALA A 104 1.28 13.16 13.80
CA ALA A 104 2.69 12.81 14.01
C ALA A 104 3.34 13.46 15.23
N PRO A 105 3.15 14.77 15.49
CA PRO A 105 3.76 15.42 16.66
C PRO A 105 3.22 14.89 17.98
N TYR A 106 1.92 14.65 18.08
CA TYR A 106 1.27 14.18 19.31
C TYR A 106 1.63 12.73 19.60
N LEU A 107 1.59 11.87 18.58
CA LEU A 107 1.99 10.47 18.70
C LEU A 107 3.46 10.35 19.13
N ARG A 108 4.36 11.13 18.50
CA ARG A 108 5.77 11.14 18.90
C ARG A 108 5.97 11.62 20.34
N LYS A 109 5.21 12.62 20.77
CA LYS A 109 5.29 13.17 22.13
C LYS A 109 4.78 12.17 23.16
N PHE A 110 3.76 11.39 22.84
CA PHE A 110 3.27 10.32 23.70
C PHE A 110 4.32 9.20 23.91
N GLY A 111 5.10 8.86 22.88
CA GLY A 111 6.35 8.11 22.98
C GLY A 111 6.21 6.64 23.32
N LYS A 112 5.36 5.90 22.62
CA LYS A 112 5.16 4.45 22.78
C LYS A 112 5.81 3.66 21.64
N PHE A 113 5.76 2.31 21.72
CA PHE A 113 6.34 1.43 20.73
C PHE A 113 5.36 1.08 19.61
N THR A 114 4.07 0.97 19.93
CA THR A 114 3.02 0.49 19.02
C THR A 114 1.73 1.29 19.18
N VAL A 115 0.79 1.13 18.23
CA VAL A 115 -0.55 1.72 18.36
C VAL A 115 -1.37 1.04 19.47
N PRO A 116 -1.38 -0.30 19.63
CA PRO A 116 -2.03 -0.94 20.78
C PRO A 116 -1.45 -0.48 22.13
N ASP A 117 -0.15 -0.21 22.22
CA ASP A 117 0.47 0.32 23.44
C ASP A 117 -0.04 1.75 23.75
N PHE A 118 -0.19 2.60 22.72
CA PHE A 118 -0.85 3.90 22.86
C PHE A 118 -2.29 3.75 23.35
N ILE A 119 -3.08 2.86 22.74
CA ILE A 119 -4.48 2.62 23.12
C ILE A 119 -4.56 2.13 24.56
N GLY A 120 -3.76 1.14 24.94
CA GLY A 120 -3.75 0.57 26.28
C GLY A 120 -3.44 1.58 27.37
N ASP A 121 -2.44 2.42 27.16
CA ASP A 121 -2.01 3.42 28.13
C ASP A 121 -2.91 4.65 28.14
N ARG A 122 -3.32 5.16 26.96
CA ARG A 122 -4.24 6.29 26.87
C ARG A 122 -5.60 6.00 27.50
N TYR A 123 -6.07 4.77 27.34
CA TYR A 123 -7.35 4.33 27.89
C TYR A 123 -7.19 3.49 29.18
N TYR A 124 -6.02 3.52 29.79
CA TYR A 124 -5.73 2.90 31.10
C TYR A 124 -6.35 1.50 31.28
N SER A 125 -6.33 0.67 30.22
CA SER A 125 -7.04 -0.61 30.17
C SER A 125 -6.32 -1.66 29.33
N ASN A 126 -6.07 -2.82 29.95
CA ASN A 126 -5.56 -3.99 29.22
C ASN A 126 -6.60 -4.56 28.22
N THR A 127 -7.90 -4.40 28.50
CA THR A 127 -8.96 -4.78 27.55
C THR A 127 -8.93 -3.88 26.32
N ALA A 128 -8.74 -2.56 26.49
CA ALA A 128 -8.56 -1.65 25.36
C ALA A 128 -7.32 -2.01 24.55
N ARG A 129 -6.20 -2.36 25.20
CA ARG A 129 -4.97 -2.85 24.53
C ARG A 129 -5.25 -4.12 23.75
N LEU A 130 -5.94 -5.10 24.32
CA LEU A 130 -6.29 -6.35 23.64
C LEU A 130 -7.14 -6.12 22.39
N VAL A 131 -8.17 -5.28 22.50
CA VAL A 131 -8.97 -4.88 21.32
C VAL A 131 -8.10 -4.18 20.28
N GLY A 132 -7.20 -3.30 20.70
CA GLY A 132 -6.20 -2.67 19.83
C GLY A 132 -5.29 -3.70 19.13
N VAL A 133 -4.82 -4.73 19.83
CA VAL A 133 -4.03 -5.83 19.24
C VAL A 133 -4.84 -6.56 18.17
N ILE A 134 -6.10 -6.94 18.46
CA ILE A 134 -6.96 -7.60 17.48
C ILE A 134 -7.16 -6.74 16.24
N CYS A 135 -7.45 -5.45 16.41
CA CYS A 135 -7.58 -4.51 15.30
C CYS A 135 -6.27 -4.40 14.49
N ALA A 136 -5.12 -4.31 15.16
CA ALA A 136 -3.82 -4.21 14.49
C ALA A 136 -3.50 -5.47 13.68
N LEU A 137 -3.82 -6.66 14.19
CA LEU A 137 -3.65 -7.93 13.47
C LEU A 137 -4.56 -7.99 12.24
N LEU A 138 -5.85 -7.66 12.36
CA LEU A 138 -6.79 -7.67 11.24
C LEU A 138 -6.37 -6.70 10.13
N VAL A 139 -6.04 -5.45 10.48
CA VAL A 139 -5.56 -4.44 9.53
C VAL A 139 -4.28 -4.91 8.84
N SER A 140 -3.29 -5.38 9.62
CA SER A 140 -1.98 -5.72 9.07
C SER A 140 -2.01 -7.02 8.25
N PHE A 141 -2.78 -8.03 8.64
CA PHE A 141 -2.94 -9.25 7.83
C PHE A 141 -3.67 -9.00 6.52
N THR A 142 -4.73 -8.18 6.54
CA THR A 142 -5.43 -7.78 5.30
C THR A 142 -4.48 -7.05 4.35
N TYR A 143 -3.64 -6.16 4.87
CA TYR A 143 -2.71 -5.40 4.03
C TYR A 143 -1.57 -6.28 3.49
N VAL A 144 -0.95 -7.12 4.33
CA VAL A 144 0.19 -7.94 3.92
C VAL A 144 -0.22 -9.03 2.90
N ALA A 145 -1.47 -9.49 2.92
CA ALA A 145 -2.02 -10.39 1.91
C ALA A 145 -1.88 -9.80 0.50
N GLY A 146 -2.25 -8.52 0.32
CA GLY A 146 -2.05 -7.81 -0.93
C GLY A 146 -0.57 -7.70 -1.34
N GLN A 147 0.34 -7.44 -0.38
CA GLN A 147 1.76 -7.37 -0.66
C GLN A 147 2.32 -8.72 -1.16
N MET A 148 1.94 -9.82 -0.53
CA MET A 148 2.38 -11.16 -0.93
C MET A 148 1.87 -11.54 -2.33
N ARG A 149 0.64 -11.16 -2.69
CA ARG A 149 0.15 -11.30 -4.06
C ARG A 149 1.05 -10.54 -5.06
N GLY A 150 1.37 -9.28 -4.78
CA GLY A 150 2.25 -8.48 -5.64
C GLY A 150 3.63 -9.12 -5.84
N VAL A 151 4.21 -9.68 -4.78
CA VAL A 151 5.47 -10.45 -4.85
C VAL A 151 5.31 -11.68 -5.76
N GLY A 152 4.24 -12.46 -5.59
CA GLY A 152 3.95 -13.63 -6.41
C GLY A 152 3.84 -13.30 -7.89
N LEU A 153 3.11 -12.23 -8.24
CA LEU A 153 2.96 -11.75 -9.62
C LEU A 153 4.30 -11.43 -10.29
N VAL A 154 5.16 -10.68 -9.59
CA VAL A 154 6.47 -10.28 -10.14
C VAL A 154 7.37 -11.49 -10.35
N PHE A 155 7.47 -12.38 -9.37
CA PHE A 155 8.28 -13.59 -9.52
C PHE A 155 7.73 -14.52 -10.60
N SER A 156 6.41 -14.70 -10.67
CA SER A 156 5.80 -15.54 -11.70
C SER A 156 6.17 -15.06 -13.10
N ARG A 157 6.01 -13.76 -13.37
CA ARG A 157 6.27 -13.22 -14.71
C ARG A 157 7.75 -13.16 -15.07
N PHE A 158 8.59 -12.68 -14.17
CA PHE A 158 9.98 -12.35 -14.49
C PHE A 158 10.99 -13.45 -14.20
N LEU A 159 10.66 -14.39 -13.31
CA LEU A 159 11.46 -15.60 -13.08
C LEU A 159 10.86 -16.84 -13.74
N GLU A 160 9.68 -16.70 -14.38
CA GLU A 160 8.97 -17.79 -15.07
C GLU A 160 8.69 -18.99 -14.14
N VAL A 161 8.28 -18.69 -12.90
CA VAL A 161 7.85 -19.67 -11.90
C VAL A 161 6.34 -19.54 -11.67
N ASP A 162 5.68 -20.57 -11.14
CA ASP A 162 4.27 -20.44 -10.76
C ASP A 162 4.11 -19.43 -9.59
N ILE A 163 2.91 -18.82 -9.49
CA ILE A 163 2.65 -17.77 -8.50
C ILE A 163 2.91 -18.26 -7.06
N ASN A 164 2.56 -19.51 -6.76
CA ASN A 164 2.75 -20.08 -5.43
C ASN A 164 4.24 -20.17 -5.06
N THR A 165 5.06 -20.64 -6.00
CA THR A 165 6.53 -20.65 -5.86
C THR A 165 7.06 -19.24 -5.70
N GLY A 166 6.56 -18.27 -6.46
CA GLY A 166 6.93 -16.85 -6.33
C GLY A 166 6.62 -16.29 -4.94
N VAL A 167 5.44 -16.58 -4.40
CA VAL A 167 5.05 -16.19 -3.03
C VAL A 167 5.97 -16.84 -2.00
N LEU A 168 6.28 -18.13 -2.13
CA LEU A 168 7.19 -18.84 -1.20
C LEU A 168 8.60 -18.25 -1.20
N ILE A 169 9.15 -17.91 -2.36
CA ILE A 169 10.45 -17.23 -2.47
C ILE A 169 10.41 -15.89 -1.74
N GLY A 170 9.35 -15.10 -1.98
CA GLY A 170 9.14 -13.81 -1.31
C GLY A 170 9.02 -13.94 0.21
N MET A 171 8.28 -14.94 0.69
CA MET A 171 8.17 -15.24 2.13
C MET A 171 9.54 -15.51 2.77
N LEU A 172 10.37 -16.34 2.16
CA LEU A 172 11.71 -16.66 2.68
C LEU A 172 12.59 -15.41 2.77
N ILE A 173 12.53 -14.54 1.77
CA ILE A 173 13.33 -13.31 1.72
C ILE A 173 12.87 -12.33 2.80
N VAL A 174 11.55 -12.07 2.89
CA VAL A 174 10.97 -11.17 3.91
C VAL A 174 11.27 -11.70 5.32
N LEU A 175 11.09 -13.01 5.52
CA LEU A 175 11.35 -13.65 6.81
C LEU A 175 12.80 -13.40 7.26
N PHE A 176 13.74 -13.56 6.35
CA PHE A 176 15.16 -13.42 6.66
C PHE A 176 15.48 -12.04 7.23
N TYR A 177 15.13 -10.96 6.52
CA TYR A 177 15.49 -9.62 7.00
C TYR A 177 14.54 -9.05 8.06
N ALA A 178 13.27 -9.44 8.10
CA ALA A 178 12.34 -9.00 9.13
C ALA A 178 12.67 -9.62 10.50
N VAL A 179 12.98 -10.92 10.53
CA VAL A 179 13.31 -11.65 11.78
C VAL A 179 14.66 -11.22 12.35
N LEU A 180 15.68 -11.01 11.51
CA LEU A 180 17.02 -10.65 11.95
C LEU A 180 17.15 -9.15 12.25
N GLY A 181 16.59 -8.31 11.39
CA GLY A 181 16.81 -6.87 11.41
C GLY A 181 15.93 -6.10 12.39
N GLY A 182 14.71 -6.55 12.65
CA GLY A 182 13.70 -5.74 13.34
C GLY A 182 13.54 -4.37 12.70
N MET A 183 12.97 -3.38 13.40
CA MET A 183 12.77 -2.03 12.88
C MET A 183 14.07 -1.36 12.41
N LYS A 184 15.19 -1.60 13.09
CA LYS A 184 16.48 -1.02 12.72
C LYS A 184 16.95 -1.51 11.36
N GLY A 185 16.98 -2.83 11.15
CA GLY A 185 17.35 -3.43 9.87
C GLY A 185 16.38 -3.05 8.76
N ILE A 186 15.07 -3.12 9.03
CA ILE A 186 14.02 -2.75 8.08
C ILE A 186 14.18 -1.29 7.65
N THR A 187 14.41 -0.35 8.58
CA THR A 187 14.56 1.08 8.25
C THR A 187 15.68 1.33 7.25
N TYR A 188 16.87 0.76 7.48
CA TYR A 188 18.01 0.96 6.56
C TYR A 188 17.84 0.20 5.23
N THR A 189 17.24 -0.99 5.25
CA THR A 189 16.89 -1.72 4.02
C THR A 189 15.89 -0.95 3.18
N GLN A 190 14.88 -0.34 3.79
CA GLN A 190 13.89 0.47 3.09
C GLN A 190 14.46 1.74 2.45
N VAL A 191 15.54 2.33 3.00
CA VAL A 191 16.24 3.42 2.32
C VAL A 191 16.81 2.96 0.98
N ALA A 192 17.44 1.78 0.94
CA ALA A 192 17.93 1.20 -0.31
C ALA A 192 16.78 0.81 -1.25
N GLN A 193 15.70 0.24 -0.71
CA GLN A 193 14.49 -0.10 -1.46
C GLN A 193 13.83 1.15 -2.07
N TYR A 194 13.79 2.28 -1.35
CA TYR A 194 13.30 3.54 -1.90
C TYR A 194 14.09 3.95 -3.15
N CYS A 195 15.42 3.92 -3.07
CA CYS A 195 16.26 4.27 -4.23
C CYS A 195 15.96 3.37 -5.43
N VAL A 196 15.84 2.05 -5.22
CA VAL A 196 15.55 1.11 -6.30
C VAL A 196 14.16 1.35 -6.90
N LEU A 197 13.13 1.44 -6.06
CA LEU A 197 11.75 1.55 -6.55
C LEU A 197 11.49 2.87 -7.28
N ILE A 198 12.05 3.99 -6.82
CA ILE A 198 11.81 5.28 -7.48
C ILE A 198 12.46 5.34 -8.87
N PHE A 199 13.69 4.81 -9.01
CA PHE A 199 14.34 4.69 -10.32
C PHE A 199 13.57 3.73 -11.23
N ALA A 200 13.14 2.59 -10.69
CA ALA A 200 12.40 1.59 -11.45
C ALA A 200 11.03 2.08 -11.94
N PHE A 201 10.42 3.02 -11.23
CA PHE A 201 9.16 3.64 -11.67
C PHE A 201 9.38 4.78 -12.65
N MET A 202 10.34 5.67 -12.35
CA MET A 202 10.57 6.88 -13.14
C MET A 202 11.25 6.62 -14.49
N VAL A 203 12.22 5.69 -14.54
CA VAL A 203 12.98 5.46 -15.78
C VAL A 203 12.07 5.04 -16.94
N PRO A 204 11.23 3.97 -16.84
CA PRO A 204 10.33 3.62 -17.93
C PRO A 204 9.29 4.72 -18.21
N ALA A 205 8.78 5.41 -17.18
CA ALA A 205 7.82 6.49 -17.35
C ALA A 205 8.39 7.64 -18.18
N ILE A 206 9.67 8.03 -17.96
CA ILE A 206 10.37 9.04 -18.75
C ILE A 206 10.55 8.60 -20.20
N PHE A 207 11.00 7.35 -20.43
CA PHE A 207 11.20 6.83 -21.77
C PHE A 207 9.90 6.78 -22.58
N ILE A 208 8.83 6.25 -21.96
CA ILE A 208 7.52 6.14 -22.63
C ILE A 208 6.90 7.51 -22.89
N SER A 209 6.99 8.43 -21.92
CA SER A 209 6.52 9.80 -22.09
C SER A 209 7.21 10.49 -23.28
N PHE A 210 8.54 10.36 -23.36
CA PHE A 210 9.31 10.92 -24.46
C PHE A 210 8.95 10.26 -25.80
N GLN A 211 8.76 8.94 -25.82
CA GLN A 211 8.41 8.20 -27.02
C GLN A 211 7.01 8.58 -27.54
N MET A 212 6.02 8.72 -26.65
CA MET A 212 4.64 9.00 -27.05
C MET A 212 4.38 10.49 -27.33
N THR A 213 5.02 11.41 -26.57
CA THR A 213 4.67 12.83 -26.59
C THR A 213 5.85 13.76 -26.87
N GLY A 214 7.07 13.24 -27.02
CA GLY A 214 8.28 14.06 -27.13
C GLY A 214 8.69 14.76 -25.83
N ASN A 215 7.90 14.63 -24.74
CA ASN A 215 8.16 15.28 -23.46
C ASN A 215 8.78 14.27 -22.46
N PRO A 216 9.99 14.52 -21.94
CA PRO A 216 10.65 13.60 -21.01
C PRO A 216 10.07 13.65 -19.59
N ILE A 217 9.20 14.62 -19.26
CA ILE A 217 8.57 14.74 -17.96
C ILE A 217 7.18 14.10 -18.02
N PRO A 218 6.95 12.91 -17.41
CA PRO A 218 5.68 12.17 -17.57
C PRO A 218 4.45 12.98 -17.18
N GLN A 219 4.54 13.78 -16.12
CA GLN A 219 3.44 14.65 -15.66
C GLN A 219 3.03 15.69 -16.71
N LEU A 220 3.99 16.19 -17.51
CA LEU A 220 3.70 17.10 -18.61
C LEU A 220 3.27 16.32 -19.86
N GLY A 221 3.90 15.18 -20.15
CA GLY A 221 3.52 14.29 -21.23
C GLY A 221 2.06 13.82 -21.13
N PHE A 222 1.54 13.65 -19.92
CA PHE A 222 0.14 13.30 -19.67
C PHE A 222 -0.86 14.28 -20.30
N GLY A 223 -0.55 15.57 -20.33
CA GLY A 223 -1.37 16.62 -20.94
C GLY A 223 -0.82 17.14 -22.27
N SER A 224 0.14 16.46 -22.91
CA SER A 224 0.76 16.89 -24.16
C SER A 224 0.09 16.29 -25.39
N GLU A 225 0.38 16.89 -26.57
CA GLU A 225 0.09 16.30 -27.86
C GLU A 225 0.95 15.06 -28.10
N LEU A 226 0.46 14.13 -28.94
CA LEU A 226 1.21 12.97 -29.39
C LEU A 226 2.32 13.39 -30.37
N ALA A 227 3.48 12.75 -30.26
CA ALA A 227 4.63 13.07 -31.10
C ALA A 227 4.41 12.76 -32.60
N GLU A 228 3.60 11.75 -32.91
CA GLU A 228 3.31 11.29 -34.25
C GLU A 228 2.01 11.87 -34.83
N GLU A 229 1.12 12.42 -34.01
CA GLU A 229 -0.19 12.95 -34.41
C GLU A 229 -0.33 14.41 -33.98
N SER A 230 0.03 15.36 -34.86
CA SER A 230 -0.09 16.80 -34.58
C SER A 230 -1.53 17.21 -34.26
N ASN A 231 -1.72 18.08 -33.28
CA ASN A 231 -3.00 18.56 -32.76
C ASN A 231 -3.89 17.48 -32.09
N THR A 232 -3.36 16.30 -31.77
CA THR A 232 -4.06 15.26 -31.03
C THR A 232 -3.43 15.13 -29.64
N PHE A 233 -4.16 15.50 -28.59
CA PHE A 233 -3.68 15.30 -27.21
C PHE A 233 -3.82 13.84 -26.81
N LEU A 234 -2.91 13.35 -25.95
CA LEU A 234 -2.93 11.97 -25.44
C LEU A 234 -4.29 11.59 -24.83
N LEU A 235 -4.87 12.49 -24.03
CA LEU A 235 -6.16 12.19 -23.37
C LEU A 235 -7.32 12.18 -24.35
N ASP A 236 -7.35 13.06 -25.32
CA ASP A 236 -8.37 13.07 -26.39
C ASP A 236 -8.30 11.77 -27.23
N LYS A 237 -7.09 11.32 -27.55
CA LYS A 237 -6.86 10.03 -28.22
C LYS A 237 -7.40 8.88 -27.39
N LEU A 238 -7.13 8.88 -26.08
CA LEU A 238 -7.54 7.81 -25.18
C LEU A 238 -9.05 7.80 -24.95
N ASP A 239 -9.70 8.97 -24.89
CA ASP A 239 -11.16 9.09 -24.82
C ASP A 239 -11.81 8.55 -26.10
N GLY A 240 -11.26 8.91 -27.28
CA GLY A 240 -11.70 8.37 -28.55
C GLY A 240 -11.57 6.84 -28.62
N LEU A 241 -10.40 6.29 -28.28
CA LEU A 241 -10.19 4.84 -28.23
C LEU A 241 -11.16 4.14 -27.27
N SER A 242 -11.46 4.77 -26.14
CA SER A 242 -12.39 4.20 -25.15
C SER A 242 -13.82 4.17 -25.69
N THR A 243 -14.29 5.26 -26.27
CA THR A 243 -15.65 5.37 -26.83
C THR A 243 -15.85 4.46 -28.05
N ASP A 244 -14.85 4.33 -28.91
CA ASP A 244 -14.88 3.41 -30.07
C ASP A 244 -15.07 1.95 -29.65
N LEU A 245 -14.57 1.58 -28.46
CA LEU A 245 -14.72 0.24 -27.87
C LEU A 245 -15.96 0.11 -26.99
N GLY A 246 -16.80 1.18 -26.90
CA GLY A 246 -18.03 1.22 -26.12
C GLY A 246 -17.84 1.45 -24.62
N PHE A 247 -16.63 1.78 -24.17
CA PHE A 247 -16.37 2.24 -22.80
C PHE A 247 -16.78 3.72 -22.62
N ALA A 248 -16.94 4.17 -21.38
CA ALA A 248 -17.01 5.59 -21.10
C ALA A 248 -15.70 6.29 -21.44
N GLU A 249 -15.75 7.60 -21.67
CA GLU A 249 -14.54 8.41 -21.82
C GLU A 249 -13.62 8.22 -20.60
N TYR A 250 -12.33 8.11 -20.86
CA TYR A 250 -11.33 7.85 -19.81
C TYR A 250 -11.26 9.01 -18.79
N THR A 251 -11.53 10.23 -19.27
CA THR A 251 -11.54 11.45 -18.46
C THR A 251 -12.87 11.70 -17.75
N GLU A 252 -13.94 10.93 -18.04
CA GLU A 252 -15.26 11.08 -17.42
C GLU A 252 -15.40 10.22 -16.16
N GLY A 253 -16.02 10.81 -15.11
CA GLY A 253 -16.34 10.09 -13.87
C GLY A 253 -17.71 9.39 -13.98
N THR A 254 -17.74 8.09 -13.70
CA THR A 254 -18.95 7.25 -13.73
C THR A 254 -19.44 6.84 -12.33
N LYS A 255 -18.61 7.01 -11.29
CA LYS A 255 -18.98 6.69 -9.90
C LYS A 255 -19.89 7.74 -9.30
N SER A 256 -20.80 7.33 -8.40
CA SER A 256 -21.58 8.28 -7.63
C SER A 256 -20.69 9.14 -6.72
N LEU A 257 -21.04 10.42 -6.56
CA LEU A 257 -20.33 11.33 -5.64
C LEU A 257 -20.27 10.80 -4.21
N VAL A 258 -21.31 10.08 -3.78
CA VAL A 258 -21.36 9.46 -2.44
C VAL A 258 -20.28 8.39 -2.30
N ASP A 259 -20.10 7.52 -3.31
CA ASP A 259 -19.08 6.48 -3.28
C ASP A 259 -17.67 7.07 -3.41
N VAL A 260 -17.47 8.06 -4.29
CA VAL A 260 -16.21 8.81 -4.42
C VAL A 260 -15.81 9.44 -3.08
N PHE A 261 -16.75 10.14 -2.42
CA PHE A 261 -16.50 10.75 -1.11
C PHE A 261 -16.20 9.69 -0.05
N ALA A 262 -16.98 8.59 -0.02
CA ALA A 262 -16.82 7.52 0.97
C ALA A 262 -15.47 6.81 0.82
N ILE A 263 -15.04 6.47 -0.42
CA ILE A 263 -13.72 5.87 -0.68
C ILE A 263 -12.60 6.84 -0.28
N THR A 264 -12.67 8.09 -0.75
CA THR A 264 -11.66 9.11 -0.42
C THR A 264 -11.53 9.28 1.10
N MET A 265 -12.65 9.40 1.80
CA MET A 265 -12.67 9.55 3.26
C MET A 265 -12.11 8.30 3.95
N ALA A 266 -12.54 7.09 3.56
CA ALA A 266 -12.07 5.84 4.16
C ALA A 266 -10.54 5.68 4.00
N LEU A 267 -10.01 5.95 2.81
CA LEU A 267 -8.57 5.88 2.54
C LEU A 267 -7.80 6.98 3.27
N MET A 268 -8.33 8.21 3.30
CA MET A 268 -7.68 9.36 3.93
C MET A 268 -7.56 9.17 5.45
N VAL A 269 -8.66 8.85 6.11
CA VAL A 269 -8.64 8.67 7.57
C VAL A 269 -8.05 7.32 7.99
N GLY A 270 -8.22 6.28 7.15
CA GLY A 270 -7.59 4.99 7.35
C GLY A 270 -6.07 5.06 7.39
N THR A 271 -5.47 5.88 6.53
CA THR A 271 -4.04 6.22 6.57
C THR A 271 -3.59 6.68 7.96
N ALA A 272 -4.37 7.55 8.58
CA ALA A 272 -4.07 8.08 9.91
C ALA A 272 -4.24 7.03 11.03
N GLY A 273 -4.86 5.89 10.73
CA GLY A 273 -5.02 4.75 11.64
C GLY A 273 -4.07 3.58 11.37
N LEU A 274 -3.22 3.62 10.33
CA LEU A 274 -2.34 2.50 9.97
C LEU A 274 -1.17 2.32 10.95
N PRO A 275 -1.09 1.17 11.64
CA PRO A 275 -0.08 0.98 12.68
C PRO A 275 1.36 1.03 12.16
N HIS A 276 1.66 0.45 10.99
CA HIS A 276 3.03 0.41 10.44
C HIS A 276 3.55 1.79 10.01
N VAL A 277 2.65 2.70 9.60
CA VAL A 277 3.02 4.09 9.29
C VAL A 277 3.23 4.90 10.57
N ILE A 278 2.34 4.72 11.55
CA ILE A 278 2.40 5.43 12.83
C ILE A 278 3.70 5.12 13.59
N VAL A 279 4.14 3.87 13.59
CA VAL A 279 5.36 3.45 14.31
C VAL A 279 6.61 4.19 13.83
N ARG A 280 6.63 4.70 12.60
CA ARG A 280 7.72 5.51 12.05
C ARG A 280 7.99 6.79 12.82
N PHE A 281 6.96 7.38 13.44
CA PHE A 281 7.16 8.58 14.27
C PHE A 281 7.85 8.28 15.59
N PHE A 282 7.85 7.03 16.05
CA PHE A 282 8.55 6.63 17.28
C PHE A 282 10.04 6.34 17.06
N THR A 283 10.50 6.16 15.82
CA THR A 283 11.90 5.85 15.50
C THR A 283 12.84 7.05 15.55
N VAL A 284 12.33 8.27 15.44
CA VAL A 284 13.14 9.51 15.49
C VAL A 284 13.29 10.04 16.91
N LYS A 285 14.31 10.90 17.14
CA LYS A 285 14.65 11.37 18.49
C LYS A 285 13.71 12.44 19.02
N HIS A 286 13.36 13.44 18.21
CA HIS A 286 12.60 14.61 18.65
C HIS A 286 11.30 14.78 17.88
N VAL A 287 10.33 15.51 18.47
CA VAL A 287 9.05 15.84 17.81
C VAL A 287 9.26 16.62 16.51
N LYS A 288 10.22 17.57 16.48
CA LYS A 288 10.58 18.29 15.25
C LYS A 288 11.12 17.37 14.15
N ASP A 289 11.81 16.30 14.52
CA ASP A 289 12.36 15.32 13.59
C ASP A 289 11.24 14.47 12.98
N ALA A 290 10.18 14.16 13.73
CA ALA A 290 9.00 13.50 13.22
C ALA A 290 8.30 14.34 12.13
N ARG A 291 8.10 15.64 12.37
CA ARG A 291 7.55 16.55 11.35
C ARG A 291 8.45 16.66 10.12
N LYS A 292 9.77 16.82 10.33
CA LYS A 292 10.73 16.92 9.22
C LYS A 292 10.77 15.65 8.39
N SER A 293 10.79 14.49 9.02
CA SER A 293 10.78 13.20 8.30
C SER A 293 9.46 12.98 7.56
N ALA A 294 8.31 13.39 8.14
CA ALA A 294 7.03 13.32 7.46
C ALA A 294 6.96 14.22 6.22
N GLY A 295 7.51 15.44 6.29
CA GLY A 295 7.61 16.34 5.13
C GLY A 295 8.51 15.78 4.03
N ILE A 296 9.66 15.19 4.39
CA ILE A 296 10.56 14.52 3.45
C ILE A 296 9.84 13.34 2.78
N ALA A 297 9.18 12.48 3.56
CA ALA A 297 8.45 11.34 3.03
C ALA A 297 7.34 11.79 2.07
N LEU A 298 6.57 12.84 2.41
CA LEU A 298 5.52 13.38 1.54
C LEU A 298 6.10 13.85 0.20
N PHE A 299 7.20 14.60 0.22
CA PHE A 299 7.87 15.04 -1.01
C PHE A 299 8.28 13.85 -1.89
N LEU A 300 8.88 12.83 -1.28
CA LEU A 300 9.33 11.62 -1.99
C LEU A 300 8.16 10.79 -2.55
N ILE A 301 7.04 10.72 -1.82
CA ILE A 301 5.81 10.04 -2.27
C ILE A 301 5.18 10.76 -3.45
N VAL A 302 5.14 12.09 -3.43
CA VAL A 302 4.53 12.92 -4.49
C VAL A 302 5.20 12.68 -5.85
N ILE A 303 6.49 12.36 -5.89
CA ILE A 303 7.19 12.07 -7.15
C ILE A 303 6.53 10.88 -7.87
N LEU A 304 6.32 9.76 -7.19
CA LEU A 304 5.67 8.58 -7.78
C LEU A 304 4.17 8.83 -8.03
N TYR A 305 3.47 9.41 -7.06
CA TYR A 305 2.02 9.57 -7.12
C TYR A 305 1.56 10.56 -8.19
N SER A 306 2.33 11.61 -8.44
CA SER A 306 2.05 12.55 -9.54
C SER A 306 2.36 11.96 -10.93
N THR A 307 3.21 10.92 -10.98
CA THR A 307 3.58 10.23 -12.23
C THR A 307 2.60 9.10 -12.59
N ALA A 308 1.93 8.51 -11.59
CA ALA A 308 1.08 7.33 -11.80
C ALA A 308 -0.08 7.54 -12.80
N PRO A 309 -0.79 8.70 -12.85
CA PRO A 309 -1.81 8.94 -13.87
C PRO A 309 -1.25 8.94 -15.29
N ALA A 310 -0.06 9.51 -15.49
CA ALA A 310 0.62 9.49 -16.79
C ALA A 310 0.97 8.06 -17.22
N VAL A 311 1.58 7.27 -16.31
CA VAL A 311 1.89 5.86 -16.57
C VAL A 311 0.62 5.07 -16.90
N ALA A 312 -0.50 5.36 -16.22
CA ALA A 312 -1.78 4.73 -16.45
C ALA A 312 -2.33 5.01 -17.86
N ALA A 313 -2.32 6.28 -18.29
CA ALA A 313 -2.78 6.69 -19.61
C ALA A 313 -1.89 6.11 -20.71
N PHE A 314 -0.57 6.19 -20.56
CA PHE A 314 0.38 5.60 -21.51
C PHE A 314 0.15 4.09 -21.66
N ALA A 315 0.03 3.37 -20.54
CA ALA A 315 -0.17 1.93 -20.55
C ALA A 315 -1.51 1.53 -21.20
N ARG A 316 -2.57 2.31 -20.92
CA ARG A 316 -3.90 2.07 -21.48
C ARG A 316 -3.92 2.28 -22.99
N THR A 317 -3.38 3.40 -23.46
CA THR A 317 -3.28 3.72 -24.88
C THR A 317 -2.49 2.65 -25.64
N ASN A 318 -1.27 2.35 -25.17
CA ASN A 318 -0.39 1.34 -25.77
C ASN A 318 -1.06 -0.03 -25.83
N MET A 319 -1.75 -0.45 -24.75
CA MET A 319 -2.44 -1.74 -24.70
C MET A 319 -3.56 -1.82 -25.72
N ILE A 320 -4.42 -0.79 -25.82
CA ILE A 320 -5.56 -0.78 -26.76
C ILE A 320 -5.04 -0.81 -28.19
N GLU A 321 -4.09 0.04 -28.54
CA GLU A 321 -3.55 0.12 -29.91
C GLU A 321 -2.83 -1.17 -30.33
N THR A 322 -2.18 -1.86 -29.37
CA THR A 322 -1.42 -3.08 -29.68
C THR A 322 -2.29 -4.33 -29.78
N LEU A 323 -3.44 -4.40 -29.06
CA LEU A 323 -4.20 -5.62 -28.93
C LEU A 323 -5.58 -5.57 -29.60
N SER A 324 -6.27 -4.42 -29.61
CA SER A 324 -7.64 -4.35 -30.10
C SER A 324 -7.73 -4.64 -31.59
N ASN A 325 -8.63 -5.56 -31.97
CA ASN A 325 -8.85 -6.00 -33.34
C ASN A 325 -7.62 -6.59 -34.04
N GLN A 326 -6.61 -7.05 -33.30
CA GLN A 326 -5.44 -7.71 -33.86
C GLN A 326 -5.66 -9.22 -33.97
N PRO A 327 -5.10 -9.89 -35.02
CA PRO A 327 -5.16 -11.32 -35.10
C PRO A 327 -4.39 -12.00 -33.97
N TYR A 328 -5.02 -12.93 -33.25
CA TYR A 328 -4.36 -13.65 -32.14
C TYR A 328 -3.11 -14.42 -32.58
N THR A 329 -3.00 -14.79 -33.85
CA THR A 329 -1.82 -15.46 -34.40
C THR A 329 -0.59 -14.57 -34.50
N THR A 330 -0.76 -13.25 -34.53
CA THR A 330 0.31 -12.27 -34.71
C THR A 330 0.58 -11.42 -33.46
N VAL A 331 -0.05 -11.76 -32.32
CA VAL A 331 0.18 -11.02 -31.08
C VAL A 331 1.65 -11.02 -30.65
N PRO A 332 2.14 -9.92 -30.07
CA PRO A 332 3.52 -9.80 -29.60
C PRO A 332 3.90 -10.87 -28.57
N GLN A 333 5.20 -11.18 -28.47
CA GLN A 333 5.70 -12.16 -27.49
C GLN A 333 5.35 -11.81 -26.04
N TRP A 334 5.32 -10.53 -25.69
CA TRP A 334 4.96 -10.11 -24.34
C TRP A 334 3.55 -10.56 -23.97
N PHE A 335 2.59 -10.50 -24.88
CA PHE A 335 1.22 -10.98 -24.66
C PHE A 335 1.21 -12.47 -24.28
N LYS A 336 1.86 -13.32 -25.09
CA LYS A 336 1.94 -14.76 -24.84
C LYS A 336 2.57 -15.09 -23.49
N LYS A 337 3.59 -14.33 -23.09
CA LYS A 337 4.24 -14.51 -21.79
C LYS A 337 3.33 -14.12 -20.62
N TRP A 338 2.53 -13.06 -20.75
CA TRP A 338 1.54 -12.69 -19.73
C TRP A 338 0.35 -13.64 -19.70
N GLU A 339 -0.04 -14.18 -20.85
CA GLU A 339 -1.09 -15.19 -20.95
C GLU A 339 -0.73 -16.47 -20.18
N THR A 340 0.54 -16.90 -20.20
CA THR A 340 0.98 -18.08 -19.43
C THR A 340 0.86 -17.89 -17.90
N THR A 341 0.81 -16.66 -17.42
CA THR A 341 0.58 -16.36 -15.99
C THR A 341 -0.90 -16.39 -15.59
N GLY A 342 -1.81 -16.46 -16.56
CA GLY A 342 -3.26 -16.35 -16.34
C GLY A 342 -3.74 -14.92 -16.05
N LEU A 343 -2.87 -13.91 -16.12
CA LEU A 343 -3.21 -12.49 -15.87
C LEU A 343 -3.72 -11.78 -17.12
N ILE A 344 -3.48 -12.34 -18.28
CA ILE A 344 -4.19 -12.06 -19.53
C ILE A 344 -4.86 -13.35 -19.95
N THR A 345 -6.14 -13.28 -20.33
CA THR A 345 -6.87 -14.41 -20.88
C THR A 345 -7.61 -13.96 -22.13
N PHE A 346 -7.48 -14.73 -23.19
CA PHE A 346 -8.20 -14.55 -24.45
C PHE A 346 -9.07 -15.76 -24.71
N VAL A 347 -10.33 -15.52 -25.06
CA VAL A 347 -11.30 -16.56 -25.44
C VAL A 347 -12.02 -16.08 -26.69
N ASP A 348 -11.65 -16.63 -27.84
CA ASP A 348 -12.30 -16.35 -29.12
C ASP A 348 -13.75 -16.88 -29.10
N LYS A 349 -14.74 -15.99 -28.93
CA LYS A 349 -16.14 -16.33 -28.76
C LYS A 349 -16.87 -16.47 -30.10
N ASN A 350 -16.42 -15.72 -31.09
CA ASN A 350 -17.06 -15.67 -32.42
C ASN A 350 -16.32 -16.49 -33.48
N ASN A 351 -15.15 -17.05 -33.13
CA ASN A 351 -14.27 -17.86 -34.00
C ASN A 351 -13.75 -17.11 -35.24
N ASP A 352 -13.46 -15.79 -35.10
CA ASP A 352 -12.87 -14.99 -36.19
C ASP A 352 -11.36 -14.84 -36.06
N GLY A 353 -10.77 -15.27 -34.93
CA GLY A 353 -9.33 -15.21 -34.65
C GLY A 353 -8.80 -13.83 -34.35
N LEU A 354 -9.66 -12.81 -34.17
CA LEU A 354 -9.30 -11.44 -33.77
C LEU A 354 -9.54 -11.24 -32.26
N ILE A 355 -8.84 -10.30 -31.66
CA ILE A 355 -9.04 -9.96 -30.26
C ILE A 355 -10.07 -8.84 -30.15
N GLN A 356 -11.31 -9.18 -29.79
CA GLN A 356 -12.33 -8.19 -29.46
C GLN A 356 -12.15 -7.73 -28.02
N TYR A 357 -11.63 -6.51 -27.86
CA TYR A 357 -11.57 -5.83 -26.57
C TYR A 357 -12.61 -4.72 -26.52
N VAL A 358 -13.77 -4.99 -25.90
CA VAL A 358 -14.93 -4.09 -25.89
C VAL A 358 -15.62 -4.06 -24.53
N ALA A 359 -16.42 -3.02 -24.26
CA ALA A 359 -17.15 -2.86 -23.01
C ALA A 359 -18.28 -3.88 -22.81
N ASP A 360 -18.90 -4.36 -23.89
CA ASP A 360 -19.94 -5.39 -23.84
C ASP A 360 -19.34 -6.74 -23.40
N LYS A 361 -19.65 -7.16 -22.18
CA LYS A 361 -19.14 -8.41 -21.57
C LYS A 361 -19.43 -9.66 -22.40
N ASN A 362 -20.52 -9.66 -23.18
CA ASN A 362 -20.90 -10.82 -24.02
C ASN A 362 -20.01 -10.92 -25.25
N LYS A 363 -19.52 -9.80 -25.75
CA LYS A 363 -18.66 -9.71 -26.94
C LYS A 363 -17.18 -9.60 -26.58
N ASN A 364 -16.86 -9.16 -25.39
CA ASN A 364 -15.47 -9.01 -24.97
C ASN A 364 -14.78 -10.37 -24.81
N GLU A 365 -13.64 -10.52 -25.44
CA GLU A 365 -12.85 -11.76 -25.52
C GLU A 365 -11.54 -11.67 -24.76
N LEU A 366 -11.13 -10.45 -24.37
CA LEU A 366 -9.89 -10.19 -23.67
C LEU A 366 -10.17 -9.76 -22.23
N VAL A 367 -9.58 -10.47 -21.27
CA VAL A 367 -9.55 -10.08 -19.87
C VAL A 367 -8.11 -9.81 -19.45
N VAL A 368 -7.86 -8.63 -18.88
CA VAL A 368 -6.54 -8.19 -18.43
C VAL A 368 -6.62 -7.85 -16.94
N ASP A 369 -5.75 -8.44 -16.13
CA ASP A 369 -5.65 -8.10 -14.71
C ASP A 369 -5.05 -6.70 -14.54
N ASN A 370 -5.64 -5.89 -13.67
CA ASN A 370 -5.19 -4.51 -13.43
C ASN A 370 -3.73 -4.43 -12.98
N ASP A 371 -3.26 -5.42 -12.24
CA ASP A 371 -1.93 -5.43 -11.64
C ASP A 371 -0.79 -5.61 -12.67
N ILE A 372 -1.08 -5.91 -13.94
CA ILE A 372 -0.01 -6.04 -14.94
C ILE A 372 0.36 -4.72 -15.61
N MET A 373 -0.49 -3.69 -15.57
CA MET A 373 -0.35 -2.50 -16.42
C MET A 373 0.99 -1.79 -16.27
N VAL A 374 1.48 -1.60 -15.05
CA VAL A 374 2.81 -0.99 -14.81
C VAL A 374 3.94 -1.92 -15.23
N LEU A 375 3.77 -3.23 -15.00
CA LEU A 375 4.80 -4.23 -15.25
C LEU A 375 4.94 -4.54 -16.75
N ALA A 376 3.83 -4.58 -17.49
CA ALA A 376 3.79 -4.89 -18.92
C ALA A 376 4.09 -3.66 -19.81
N ASN A 377 3.78 -2.44 -19.34
CA ASN A 377 3.91 -1.24 -20.17
C ASN A 377 5.31 -1.05 -20.80
N PRO A 378 6.43 -1.29 -20.08
CA PRO A 378 7.76 -1.23 -20.71
C PRO A 378 7.99 -2.29 -21.80
N GLU A 379 7.33 -3.45 -21.70
CA GLU A 379 7.38 -4.50 -22.73
C GLU A 379 6.52 -4.11 -23.93
N ILE A 380 5.32 -3.56 -23.70
CA ILE A 380 4.40 -3.08 -24.73
C ILE A 380 5.06 -1.93 -25.53
N ALA A 381 5.75 -1.03 -24.84
CA ALA A 381 6.48 0.10 -25.43
C ALA A 381 7.86 -0.30 -26.00
N GLU A 382 8.18 -1.58 -26.05
CA GLU A 382 9.45 -2.11 -26.59
C GLU A 382 10.72 -1.50 -25.99
N LEU A 383 10.70 -1.18 -24.70
CA LEU A 383 11.86 -0.61 -24.01
C LEU A 383 12.99 -1.64 -23.89
N PRO A 384 14.24 -1.19 -23.69
CA PRO A 384 15.39 -2.08 -23.50
C PRO A 384 15.17 -3.08 -22.36
N ASN A 385 15.61 -4.32 -22.54
CA ASN A 385 15.38 -5.44 -21.60
C ASN A 385 15.83 -5.16 -20.16
N TRP A 386 16.87 -4.33 -19.96
CA TRP A 386 17.31 -3.92 -18.63
C TRP A 386 16.31 -2.99 -17.93
N VAL A 387 15.57 -2.16 -18.69
CA VAL A 387 14.51 -1.29 -18.15
C VAL A 387 13.33 -2.14 -17.69
N ILE A 388 12.94 -3.12 -18.49
CA ILE A 388 11.88 -4.08 -18.14
C ILE A 388 12.24 -4.82 -16.85
N ALA A 389 13.46 -5.32 -16.76
CA ALA A 389 13.96 -6.02 -15.56
C ALA A 389 14.10 -5.08 -14.34
N LEU A 390 14.41 -3.80 -14.54
CA LEU A 390 14.48 -2.79 -13.48
C LEU A 390 13.09 -2.61 -12.83
N VAL A 391 12.02 -2.61 -13.63
CA VAL A 391 10.64 -2.53 -13.10
C VAL A 391 10.32 -3.71 -12.19
N ALA A 392 10.76 -4.92 -12.54
CA ALA A 392 10.61 -6.10 -11.69
C ALA A 392 11.32 -5.92 -10.34
N ALA A 393 12.58 -5.46 -10.35
CA ALA A 393 13.34 -5.19 -9.13
C ALA A 393 12.67 -4.11 -8.25
N GLY A 394 12.13 -3.05 -8.88
CA GLY A 394 11.40 -1.99 -8.18
C GLY A 394 10.07 -2.44 -7.58
N ALA A 395 9.31 -3.23 -8.31
CA ALA A 395 8.05 -3.80 -7.83
C ALA A 395 8.27 -4.73 -6.62
N LEU A 396 9.32 -5.55 -6.66
CA LEU A 396 9.73 -6.37 -5.50
C LEU A 396 10.18 -5.50 -4.33
N ALA A 397 10.97 -4.44 -4.58
CA ALA A 397 11.39 -3.51 -3.54
C ALA A 397 10.16 -2.87 -2.85
N ALA A 398 9.17 -2.42 -3.63
CA ALA A 398 7.95 -1.82 -3.12
C ALA A 398 7.09 -2.81 -2.29
N ALA A 399 6.87 -4.02 -2.80
CA ALA A 399 6.09 -5.03 -2.09
C ALA A 399 6.76 -5.49 -0.79
N LEU A 400 8.08 -5.77 -0.84
CA LEU A 400 8.83 -6.32 0.28
C LEU A 400 9.11 -5.27 1.37
N SER A 401 9.26 -3.98 1.02
CA SER A 401 9.45 -2.90 2.01
C SER A 401 8.25 -2.79 2.95
N THR A 402 7.06 -2.73 2.38
CA THR A 402 5.81 -2.62 3.13
C THR A 402 5.45 -3.92 3.86
N ALA A 403 5.67 -5.08 3.22
CA ALA A 403 5.46 -6.38 3.88
C ALA A 403 6.29 -6.49 5.17
N ALA A 404 7.54 -6.05 5.15
CA ALA A 404 8.42 -6.07 6.33
C ALA A 404 7.90 -5.18 7.47
N GLY A 405 7.43 -3.97 7.15
CA GLY A 405 6.84 -3.06 8.13
C GLY A 405 5.59 -3.65 8.78
N LEU A 406 4.70 -4.25 7.99
CA LEU A 406 3.48 -4.91 8.47
C LEU A 406 3.77 -6.13 9.35
N LEU A 407 4.70 -6.97 8.94
CA LEU A 407 5.12 -8.15 9.73
C LEU A 407 5.75 -7.75 11.06
N LEU A 408 6.48 -6.64 11.09
CA LEU A 408 7.03 -6.11 12.33
C LEU A 408 5.91 -5.63 13.28
N VAL A 409 4.88 -4.95 12.76
CA VAL A 409 3.71 -4.55 13.56
C VAL A 409 3.00 -5.76 14.13
N ILE A 410 2.75 -6.80 13.33
CA ILE A 410 2.13 -8.05 13.80
C ILE A 410 3.00 -8.67 14.90
N SER A 411 4.30 -8.77 14.66
CA SER A 411 5.27 -9.30 15.62
C SER A 411 5.29 -8.50 16.94
N ALA A 412 5.32 -7.16 16.86
CA ALA A 412 5.31 -6.29 18.03
C ALA A 412 4.00 -6.35 18.79
N SER A 413 2.86 -6.37 18.10
CA SER A 413 1.54 -6.48 18.72
C SER A 413 1.37 -7.79 19.50
N VAL A 414 1.91 -8.89 18.98
CA VAL A 414 1.87 -10.18 19.69
C VAL A 414 2.90 -10.22 20.83
N SER A 415 4.16 -9.90 20.56
CA SER A 415 5.24 -10.08 21.55
C SER A 415 5.22 -9.02 22.66
N HIS A 416 5.09 -7.75 22.29
CA HIS A 416 5.11 -6.64 23.24
C HIS A 416 3.73 -6.40 23.85
N ASP A 417 2.71 -6.15 23.00
CA ASP A 417 1.41 -5.72 23.53
C ASP A 417 0.61 -6.85 24.17
N LEU A 418 0.60 -8.04 23.56
CA LEU A 418 -0.11 -9.18 24.13
C LEU A 418 0.73 -9.92 25.17
N ILE A 419 1.92 -10.45 24.80
CA ILE A 419 2.69 -11.30 25.70
C ILE A 419 3.27 -10.48 26.83
N LYS A 420 4.06 -9.44 26.55
CA LYS A 420 4.76 -8.65 27.58
C LYS A 420 3.83 -7.84 28.46
N LYS A 421 2.82 -7.19 27.89
CA LYS A 421 1.97 -6.25 28.63
C LYS A 421 0.77 -6.92 29.31
N ILE A 422 0.25 -8.05 28.77
CA ILE A 422 -0.97 -8.69 29.27
C ILE A 422 -0.66 -10.04 29.91
N VAL A 423 0.00 -10.97 29.16
CA VAL A 423 0.11 -12.38 29.58
C VAL A 423 1.24 -12.59 30.58
N ASN A 424 2.43 -12.08 30.33
CA ASN A 424 3.61 -12.27 31.19
C ASN A 424 4.43 -10.97 31.32
N PRO A 425 4.05 -10.05 32.20
CA PRO A 425 4.78 -8.79 32.41
C PRO A 425 6.25 -8.95 32.89
N LYS A 426 6.59 -10.14 33.42
CA LYS A 426 7.93 -10.46 33.92
C LYS A 426 8.83 -11.17 32.89
N ILE A 427 8.41 -11.31 31.64
CA ILE A 427 9.20 -11.93 30.59
C ILE A 427 10.52 -11.19 30.41
N SER A 428 11.64 -11.93 30.30
CA SER A 428 12.95 -11.32 30.06
C SER A 428 13.04 -10.72 28.64
N GLU A 429 13.87 -9.71 28.46
CA GLU A 429 14.11 -9.08 27.15
C GLU A 429 14.50 -10.09 26.07
N LYS A 430 15.36 -11.05 26.43
CA LYS A 430 15.77 -12.14 25.52
C LYS A 430 14.58 -12.97 25.06
N ASN A 431 13.70 -13.37 25.97
CA ASN A 431 12.52 -14.19 25.65
C ASN A 431 11.45 -13.39 24.89
N GLU A 432 11.31 -12.09 25.18
CA GLU A 432 10.45 -11.18 24.41
C GLU A 432 10.93 -11.07 22.96
N LEU A 433 12.24 -10.94 22.70
CA LEU A 433 12.81 -10.96 21.35
C LEU A 433 12.60 -12.29 20.63
N VAL A 434 12.71 -13.42 21.34
CA VAL A 434 12.41 -14.74 20.76
C VAL A 434 10.93 -14.83 20.40
N ALA A 435 10.03 -14.40 21.27
CA ALA A 435 8.60 -14.35 20.99
C ALA A 435 8.29 -13.46 19.78
N ALA A 436 8.94 -12.29 19.66
CA ALA A 436 8.79 -11.39 18.52
C ALA A 436 9.20 -12.07 17.19
N ARG A 437 10.35 -12.73 17.18
CA ARG A 437 10.84 -13.46 15.99
C ARG A 437 9.92 -14.62 15.60
N LEU A 438 9.46 -15.42 16.58
CA LEU A 438 8.52 -16.51 16.32
C LEU A 438 7.18 -15.98 15.79
N SER A 439 6.67 -14.88 16.36
CA SER A 439 5.45 -14.23 15.86
C SER A 439 5.61 -13.75 14.41
N ALA A 440 6.78 -13.22 14.04
CA ALA A 440 7.09 -12.84 12.66
C ALA A 440 7.07 -14.05 11.72
N VAL A 441 7.64 -15.20 12.13
CA VAL A 441 7.60 -16.46 11.35
C VAL A 441 6.15 -16.90 11.09
N VAL A 442 5.34 -16.94 12.13
CA VAL A 442 3.91 -17.32 12.01
C VAL A 442 3.17 -16.33 11.13
N ALA A 443 3.43 -15.03 11.29
CA ALA A 443 2.82 -13.99 10.47
C ALA A 443 3.17 -14.13 8.98
N VAL A 444 4.41 -14.45 8.64
CA VAL A 444 4.82 -14.70 7.25
C VAL A 444 4.09 -15.91 6.66
N CYS A 445 3.94 -17.00 7.42
CA CYS A 445 3.21 -18.17 6.95
C CYS A 445 1.74 -17.86 6.66
N ILE A 446 1.07 -17.11 7.54
CA ILE A 446 -0.33 -16.70 7.34
C ILE A 446 -0.42 -15.74 6.15
N ALA A 447 0.48 -14.77 6.04
CA ALA A 447 0.53 -13.83 4.94
C ALA A 447 0.76 -14.52 3.58
N GLY A 448 1.61 -15.54 3.55
CA GLY A 448 1.86 -16.37 2.37
C GLY A 448 0.63 -17.15 1.94
N TYR A 449 -0.12 -17.74 2.87
CA TYR A 449 -1.39 -18.41 2.56
C TYR A 449 -2.37 -17.46 1.86
N PHE A 450 -2.53 -16.23 2.36
CA PHE A 450 -3.38 -15.22 1.72
C PHE A 450 -2.76 -14.64 0.44
N GLY A 451 -1.45 -14.67 0.27
CA GLY A 451 -0.78 -14.33 -0.98
C GLY A 451 -1.06 -15.32 -2.10
N ILE A 452 -1.18 -16.61 -1.76
CA ILE A 452 -1.56 -17.70 -2.67
C ILE A 452 -3.07 -17.68 -2.96
N ASN A 453 -3.91 -17.36 -1.96
CA ASN A 453 -5.37 -17.30 -2.06
C ASN A 453 -5.88 -15.86 -1.80
N PRO A 454 -5.60 -14.90 -2.69
CA PRO A 454 -5.90 -13.49 -2.42
C PRO A 454 -7.40 -13.19 -2.53
N PRO A 455 -7.94 -12.30 -1.68
CA PRO A 455 -9.34 -11.89 -1.74
C PRO A 455 -9.67 -10.93 -2.90
N GLY A 456 -8.70 -10.55 -3.71
CA GLY A 456 -8.86 -9.66 -4.84
C GLY A 456 -7.52 -9.15 -5.39
N PHE A 457 -7.52 -8.23 -6.36
CA PHE A 457 -6.30 -7.59 -6.84
C PHE A 457 -5.66 -6.72 -5.73
N VAL A 458 -4.36 -6.42 -5.86
CA VAL A 458 -3.54 -5.88 -4.77
C VAL A 458 -4.13 -4.62 -4.14
N ALA A 459 -4.47 -3.59 -4.93
CA ALA A 459 -4.95 -2.33 -4.36
C ALA A 459 -6.35 -2.43 -3.74
N ALA A 460 -7.26 -3.27 -4.26
CA ALA A 460 -8.55 -3.47 -3.63
C ALA A 460 -8.41 -4.13 -2.26
N THR A 461 -7.57 -5.14 -2.14
CA THR A 461 -7.27 -5.80 -0.86
C THR A 461 -6.66 -4.82 0.14
N VAL A 462 -5.74 -3.98 -0.31
CA VAL A 462 -5.11 -2.94 0.51
C VAL A 462 -6.12 -1.87 0.94
N ALA A 463 -7.02 -1.42 0.06
CA ALA A 463 -8.06 -0.44 0.39
C ALA A 463 -8.97 -0.91 1.53
N LEU A 464 -9.28 -2.22 1.61
CA LEU A 464 -10.04 -2.80 2.73
C LEU A 464 -9.27 -2.69 4.06
N ALA A 465 -7.96 -2.84 4.06
CA ALA A 465 -7.14 -2.63 5.27
C ALA A 465 -7.20 -1.18 5.77
N PHE A 466 -7.23 -0.20 4.85
CA PHE A 466 -7.46 1.21 5.21
C PHE A 466 -8.87 1.41 5.79
N GLY A 467 -9.88 0.78 5.20
CA GLY A 467 -11.24 0.78 5.76
C GLY A 467 -11.31 0.23 7.18
N LEU A 468 -10.63 -0.90 7.45
CA LEU A 468 -10.52 -1.48 8.80
C LEU A 468 -9.80 -0.53 9.78
N ALA A 469 -8.73 0.15 9.35
CA ALA A 469 -8.00 1.12 10.16
C ALA A 469 -8.83 2.38 10.44
N ALA A 470 -9.58 2.88 9.44
CA ALA A 470 -10.52 3.98 9.57
C ALA A 470 -11.62 3.66 10.59
N ALA A 471 -12.18 2.45 10.49
CA ALA A 471 -13.28 1.98 11.33
C ALA A 471 -12.86 1.76 12.81
N SER A 472 -11.60 1.40 13.06
CA SER A 472 -11.13 1.02 14.40
C SER A 472 -10.24 2.07 15.06
N PHE A 473 -9.06 2.34 14.49
CA PHE A 473 -8.02 3.14 15.15
C PHE A 473 -8.23 4.63 15.05
N PHE A 474 -8.68 5.14 13.90
CA PHE A 474 -8.74 6.58 13.69
C PHE A 474 -9.60 7.30 14.74
N PRO A 475 -10.86 6.90 15.04
CA PRO A 475 -11.64 7.53 16.09
C PRO A 475 -10.99 7.42 17.47
N ALA A 476 -10.44 6.26 17.81
CA ALA A 476 -9.79 6.04 19.10
C ALA A 476 -8.54 6.93 19.27
N ILE A 477 -7.74 7.12 18.21
CA ILE A 477 -6.57 8.00 18.24
C ILE A 477 -7.00 9.46 18.36
N ILE A 478 -7.94 9.92 17.52
CA ILE A 478 -8.41 11.31 17.51
C ILE A 478 -9.04 11.69 18.85
N LEU A 479 -10.02 10.91 19.33
CA LEU A 479 -10.65 11.15 20.63
C LEU A 479 -9.64 11.01 21.78
N GLY A 480 -8.69 10.11 21.63
CA GLY A 480 -7.60 9.93 22.61
C GLY A 480 -6.68 11.13 22.74
N ILE A 481 -6.35 11.81 21.66
CA ILE A 481 -5.45 12.96 21.63
C ILE A 481 -6.20 14.26 21.97
N PHE A 482 -7.41 14.46 21.44
CA PHE A 482 -8.07 15.77 21.45
C PHE A 482 -9.21 15.89 22.46
N TYR A 483 -9.71 14.77 23.01
CA TYR A 483 -10.85 14.80 23.92
C TYR A 483 -10.54 14.17 25.28
N LYS A 484 -10.24 15.01 26.28
CA LYS A 484 -9.75 14.56 27.59
C LYS A 484 -10.73 13.69 28.39
N ARG A 485 -12.05 13.90 28.19
CA ARG A 485 -13.08 13.10 28.87
C ARG A 485 -13.25 11.69 28.27
N MET A 486 -12.64 11.41 27.11
CA MET A 486 -12.74 10.10 26.49
C MET A 486 -12.20 9.00 27.39
N ASN A 487 -13.06 8.02 27.73
CA ASN A 487 -12.79 6.91 28.65
C ASN A 487 -12.60 5.57 27.92
N LYS A 488 -12.22 4.56 28.68
CA LYS A 488 -11.95 3.21 28.16
C LYS A 488 -13.20 2.53 27.60
N GLU A 489 -14.35 2.70 28.27
CA GLU A 489 -15.62 2.08 27.91
C GLU A 489 -16.08 2.54 26.51
N GLY A 490 -16.03 3.84 26.27
CA GLY A 490 -16.37 4.41 24.96
C GLY A 490 -15.41 3.98 23.88
N ALA A 491 -14.09 3.99 24.14
CA ALA A 491 -13.09 3.59 23.16
C ALA A 491 -13.20 2.11 22.78
N ILE A 492 -13.39 1.21 23.77
CA ILE A 492 -13.55 -0.23 23.53
C ILE A 492 -14.81 -0.49 22.70
N ALA A 493 -15.96 0.07 23.12
CA ALA A 493 -17.22 -0.14 22.42
C ALA A 493 -17.17 0.38 20.98
N GLY A 494 -16.60 1.58 20.76
CA GLY A 494 -16.48 2.15 19.44
C GLY A 494 -15.55 1.34 18.52
N MET A 495 -14.38 0.92 19.00
CA MET A 495 -13.47 0.08 18.21
C MET A 495 -14.10 -1.25 17.82
N ILE A 496 -14.83 -1.91 18.76
CA ILE A 496 -15.50 -3.19 18.48
C ILE A 496 -16.60 -2.99 17.43
N VAL A 497 -17.48 -2.01 17.61
CA VAL A 497 -18.56 -1.76 16.63
C VAL A 497 -17.99 -1.38 15.27
N GLY A 498 -17.00 -0.51 15.22
CA GLY A 498 -16.37 -0.10 13.95
C GLY A 498 -15.75 -1.27 13.21
N ILE A 499 -14.91 -2.08 13.88
CA ILE A 499 -14.23 -3.21 13.22
C ILE A 499 -15.21 -4.31 12.81
N VAL A 500 -16.21 -4.62 13.63
CA VAL A 500 -17.21 -5.67 13.33
C VAL A 500 -18.09 -5.26 12.15
N THR A 501 -18.56 -4.02 12.10
CA THR A 501 -19.39 -3.54 10.98
C THR A 501 -18.60 -3.50 9.67
N MET A 502 -17.35 -3.09 9.70
CA MET A 502 -16.49 -3.10 8.51
C MET A 502 -16.19 -4.52 8.04
N LEU A 503 -15.86 -5.43 8.96
CA LEU A 503 -15.63 -6.86 8.64
C LEU A 503 -16.88 -7.51 8.05
N TYR A 504 -18.06 -7.30 8.67
CA TYR A 504 -19.31 -7.83 8.13
C TYR A 504 -19.56 -7.38 6.70
N TYR A 505 -19.38 -6.07 6.43
CA TYR A 505 -19.60 -5.52 5.10
C TYR A 505 -18.60 -6.05 4.06
N MET A 506 -17.33 -6.17 4.45
CA MET A 506 -16.28 -6.75 3.63
C MET A 506 -16.56 -8.21 3.30
N LEU A 507 -16.92 -9.02 4.31
CA LEU A 507 -17.18 -10.44 4.13
C LEU A 507 -18.41 -10.66 3.22
N LYS A 508 -19.46 -9.86 3.38
CA LYS A 508 -20.68 -9.96 2.58
C LYS A 508 -20.47 -9.48 1.14
N TYR A 509 -20.04 -8.23 0.94
CA TYR A 509 -20.09 -7.57 -0.36
C TYR A 509 -18.82 -7.69 -1.19
N LYS A 510 -17.70 -8.12 -0.59
CA LYS A 510 -16.44 -8.35 -1.31
C LYS A 510 -16.06 -9.82 -1.43
N LEU A 511 -16.29 -10.61 -0.39
CA LEU A 511 -15.90 -12.02 -0.32
C LEU A 511 -17.08 -12.99 -0.55
N GLY A 512 -18.32 -12.51 -0.48
CA GLY A 512 -19.52 -13.34 -0.73
C GLY A 512 -19.72 -14.47 0.30
N TRP A 513 -19.23 -14.32 1.54
CA TRP A 513 -19.25 -15.41 2.53
C TRP A 513 -20.66 -15.79 3.02
N PHE A 514 -21.63 -14.91 2.85
CA PHE A 514 -22.98 -15.10 3.37
C PHE A 514 -24.02 -15.39 2.28
N ASP A 515 -23.63 -15.31 1.01
CA ASP A 515 -24.52 -15.44 -0.14
C ASP A 515 -23.90 -16.39 -1.16
N ASP A 516 -24.72 -17.20 -1.85
CA ASP A 516 -24.24 -18.12 -2.90
C ASP A 516 -23.70 -17.39 -4.15
N VAL A 517 -24.11 -16.13 -4.33
CA VAL A 517 -23.67 -15.23 -5.40
C VAL A 517 -23.24 -13.90 -4.79
N LEU A 518 -22.13 -13.35 -5.25
CA LEU A 518 -21.66 -12.05 -4.78
C LEU A 518 -22.74 -10.99 -5.02
N PRO A 519 -23.16 -10.23 -3.95
CA PRO A 519 -24.21 -9.22 -4.09
C PRO A 519 -23.87 -8.14 -5.13
N SER A 520 -24.88 -7.70 -5.88
CA SER A 520 -24.73 -6.69 -6.91
C SER A 520 -24.49 -5.30 -6.32
N LYS A 521 -23.97 -4.37 -7.15
CA LYS A 521 -23.75 -2.97 -6.73
C LYS A 521 -25.03 -2.27 -6.24
N SER A 522 -26.19 -2.68 -6.75
CA SER A 522 -27.49 -2.12 -6.32
C SER A 522 -27.90 -2.48 -4.89
N GLU A 523 -27.25 -3.51 -4.32
CA GLU A 523 -27.49 -3.96 -2.94
C GLU A 523 -26.57 -3.29 -1.92
N TRP A 524 -25.62 -2.47 -2.36
CA TRP A 524 -24.71 -1.77 -1.46
C TRP A 524 -25.46 -0.78 -0.57
N TRP A 525 -25.20 -0.84 0.70
CA TRP A 525 -25.80 0.08 1.67
C TRP A 525 -25.41 1.52 1.34
N PHE A 526 -26.40 2.37 1.17
CA PHE A 526 -26.25 3.77 0.79
C PHE A 526 -25.53 3.99 -0.58
N GLY A 527 -25.45 2.96 -1.41
CA GLY A 527 -24.69 2.99 -2.67
C GLY A 527 -23.17 3.07 -2.49
N ILE A 528 -22.66 2.69 -1.31
CA ILE A 528 -21.23 2.77 -0.96
C ILE A 528 -20.56 1.41 -1.18
N SER A 529 -19.48 1.43 -1.94
CA SER A 529 -18.65 0.24 -2.21
C SER A 529 -17.97 -0.30 -0.94
N PRO A 530 -17.55 -1.58 -0.92
CA PRO A 530 -16.78 -2.14 0.20
C PRO A 530 -15.53 -1.33 0.54
N GLU A 531 -14.87 -0.75 -0.45
CA GLU A 531 -13.69 0.10 -0.29
C GLU A 531 -14.02 1.42 0.43
N GLY A 532 -15.23 1.95 0.25
CA GLY A 532 -15.71 3.18 0.88
C GLY A 532 -16.37 2.98 2.25
N PHE A 533 -16.81 1.76 2.57
CA PHE A 533 -17.61 1.51 3.77
C PHE A 533 -16.87 1.75 5.10
N GLY A 534 -15.55 1.80 5.07
CA GLY A 534 -14.74 2.22 6.22
C GLY A 534 -15.12 3.58 6.77
N SER A 535 -15.61 4.51 5.93
CA SER A 535 -16.11 5.83 6.34
C SER A 535 -17.39 5.73 7.18
N VAL A 536 -18.33 4.86 6.81
CA VAL A 536 -19.57 4.60 7.56
C VAL A 536 -19.26 3.94 8.90
N SER A 537 -18.43 2.91 8.89
CA SER A 537 -18.02 2.22 10.11
C SER A 537 -17.24 3.13 11.07
N MET A 538 -16.45 4.06 10.55
CA MET A 538 -15.81 5.12 11.34
C MET A 538 -16.81 6.03 12.02
N LEU A 539 -17.83 6.50 11.30
CA LEU A 539 -18.89 7.33 11.88
C LEU A 539 -19.64 6.59 12.98
N LEU A 540 -19.96 5.31 12.77
CA LEU A 540 -20.58 4.47 13.79
C LEU A 540 -19.68 4.34 15.04
N ASN A 541 -18.37 4.15 14.85
CA ASN A 541 -17.41 4.14 15.95
C ASN A 541 -17.46 5.46 16.73
N PHE A 542 -17.42 6.63 16.06
CA PHE A 542 -17.51 7.93 16.75
C PHE A 542 -18.81 8.08 17.54
N ILE A 543 -19.94 7.72 16.93
CA ILE A 543 -21.26 7.80 17.59
C ILE A 543 -21.29 6.93 18.83
N VAL A 544 -20.91 5.67 18.72
CA VAL A 544 -20.90 4.71 19.85
C VAL A 544 -19.90 5.15 20.92
N SER A 545 -18.68 5.52 20.51
CA SER A 545 -17.65 5.98 21.44
C SER A 545 -18.12 7.17 22.28
N ILE A 546 -18.70 8.18 21.65
CA ILE A 546 -19.16 9.41 22.33
C ILE A 546 -20.38 9.12 23.19
N THR A 547 -21.30 8.28 22.72
CA THR A 547 -22.51 7.92 23.47
C THR A 547 -22.16 7.14 24.74
N ILE A 548 -21.38 6.08 24.64
CA ILE A 548 -20.95 5.26 25.78
C ILE A 548 -20.12 6.10 26.76
N MET A 549 -19.19 6.93 26.26
CA MET A 549 -18.43 7.85 27.09
C MET A 549 -19.31 8.78 27.93
N LYS A 550 -20.41 9.30 27.36
CA LYS A 550 -21.34 10.18 28.09
C LYS A 550 -22.12 9.43 29.17
N LEU A 551 -22.39 8.15 28.96
CA LEU A 551 -23.15 7.29 29.86
C LEU A 551 -22.28 6.64 30.96
N THR A 552 -20.96 6.77 30.89
CA THR A 552 -19.99 6.13 31.79
C THR A 552 -19.14 7.16 32.51
N PRO A 553 -18.49 6.81 33.65
CA PRO A 553 -17.66 7.73 34.41
C PRO A 553 -16.51 8.35 33.60
N ALA A 554 -16.13 9.58 33.98
CA ALA A 554 -14.96 10.21 33.38
C ALA A 554 -13.67 9.45 33.73
N PRO A 555 -12.62 9.52 32.86
CA PRO A 555 -11.34 8.89 33.15
C PRO A 555 -10.67 9.53 34.37
N PRO A 556 -9.72 8.84 35.03
CA PRO A 556 -8.93 9.41 36.14
C PRO A 556 -8.26 10.72 35.75
N GLN A 557 -8.07 11.63 36.71
CA GLN A 557 -7.48 12.95 36.48
C GLN A 557 -6.07 12.84 35.85
N GLU A 558 -5.26 11.89 36.30
CA GLU A 558 -3.92 11.63 35.77
C GLU A 558 -3.92 11.36 34.25
N VAL A 559 -4.94 10.66 33.75
CA VAL A 559 -5.11 10.37 32.31
C VAL A 559 -5.53 11.63 31.55
N GLN A 560 -6.39 12.46 32.15
CA GLN A 560 -6.76 13.76 31.57
C GLN A 560 -5.57 14.69 31.46
N ASP A 561 -4.71 14.73 32.48
CA ASP A 561 -3.47 15.51 32.50
C ASP A 561 -2.46 15.05 31.44
N ILE A 562 -2.42 13.75 31.12
CA ILE A 562 -1.60 13.24 30.00
C ILE A 562 -2.07 13.88 28.69
N VAL A 563 -3.38 13.93 28.44
CA VAL A 563 -3.96 14.52 27.22
C VAL A 563 -3.61 16.01 27.13
N GLU A 564 -3.66 16.74 28.22
CA GLU A 564 -3.27 18.14 28.24
C GLU A 564 -1.77 18.30 27.94
N ARG A 565 -0.91 17.55 28.62
CA ARG A 565 0.55 17.60 28.42
C ARG A 565 1.00 17.29 26.99
N ILE A 566 0.38 16.33 26.32
CA ILE A 566 0.77 16.00 24.94
C ILE A 566 0.39 17.10 23.95
N ARG A 567 -0.57 17.97 24.28
CA ARG A 567 -1.03 19.08 23.45
C ARG A 567 -0.25 20.37 23.64
N ILE A 568 0.43 20.55 24.78
CA ILE A 568 1.23 21.74 25.04
C ILE A 568 2.51 21.68 24.20
N PRO A 569 2.84 22.69 23.36
CA PRO A 569 4.10 22.73 22.63
C PRO A 569 5.31 22.74 23.57
N ASN A 570 6.37 22.01 23.23
CA ASN A 570 7.63 22.11 23.98
C ASN A 570 8.23 23.50 23.81
N GLY A 571 8.51 24.19 24.93
CA GLY A 571 9.07 25.54 24.94
C GLY A 571 8.03 26.66 24.79
N ALA A 572 6.74 26.37 24.82
CA ALA A 572 5.72 27.39 25.01
C ALA A 572 5.81 27.90 26.45
N GLY A 573 6.20 29.15 26.62
CA GLY A 573 6.01 29.89 27.87
C GLY A 573 4.54 30.12 28.16
N GLU A 574 4.20 30.67 29.33
CA GLU A 574 2.86 31.13 29.62
C GLU A 574 2.43 32.17 28.58
N ALA A 575 1.19 32.09 28.11
CA ALA A 575 0.65 33.11 27.23
C ALA A 575 0.60 34.43 27.99
N THR A 576 1.40 35.38 27.58
CA THR A 576 1.29 36.77 28.04
C THR A 576 0.13 37.41 27.27
N HIS A 577 -0.95 37.68 27.98
CA HIS A 577 -2.08 38.44 27.45
C HIS A 577 -1.74 39.93 27.45
#